data_c4075d686fd63a93e85aec7aab008811
#
_entry.id   c4075d686fd63a93e85aec7aab008811
#
_cell.length_a   1.000
_cell.length_b   1.000
_cell.length_c   1.000
_cell.angle_alpha   90.00
_cell.angle_beta   90.00
_cell.angle_gamma   90.00
#
_symmetry.space_group_name_H-M   'P 1'
#
loop_
_entity.id
_entity.type
_entity.pdbx_description
1 polymer ?
#
loop_
_entity_poly.entity_id
_entity_poly.type
_entity_poly.pdbx_seq_one_letter_code
_entity_poly.pdbx_strand_id
1 'polypeptide(L)'
;MRSIDSVNIEDFIYKYFQLAKTKEIEKIEEFLDPRFTKFGDSPPYDRRDFERALMLEQLHFASLSDYDFKIENLNTEVTGDVAVATFVLEVTGMIIDDYSFRGTSVDNKSRVTIVLQKDKKGRWRMVHQHLSKLAG
;
A
#
# COMPACT_ATOMS: atom_id res chain seq x y z
N MET A 1 -13.15 -21.49 -8.00
CA MET A 1 -13.42 -20.28 -8.84
C MET A 1 -13.39 -19.05 -7.95
N ARG A 2 -12.60 -18.07 -8.31
CA ARG A 2 -12.53 -16.83 -7.53
C ARG A 2 -13.75 -15.96 -7.84
N SER A 3 -14.27 -15.29 -6.81
CA SER A 3 -15.38 -14.36 -6.98
C SER A 3 -14.96 -13.11 -7.75
N ILE A 4 -15.93 -12.40 -8.31
CA ILE A 4 -15.70 -11.11 -8.96
C ILE A 4 -15.09 -10.12 -7.96
N ASP A 5 -15.58 -10.10 -6.72
CA ASP A 5 -15.05 -9.22 -5.68
C ASP A 5 -13.58 -9.52 -5.38
N SER A 6 -13.17 -10.78 -5.30
CA SER A 6 -11.77 -11.14 -5.10
C SER A 6 -10.89 -10.65 -6.24
N VAL A 7 -11.35 -10.78 -7.48
CA VAL A 7 -10.61 -10.29 -8.65
C VAL A 7 -10.50 -8.76 -8.61
N ASN A 8 -11.58 -8.07 -8.27
CA ASN A 8 -11.58 -6.61 -8.16
C ASN A 8 -10.63 -6.10 -7.07
N ILE A 9 -10.56 -6.80 -5.94
CA ILE A 9 -9.67 -6.46 -4.83
C ILE A 9 -8.21 -6.67 -5.23
N GLU A 10 -7.89 -7.77 -5.89
CA GLU A 10 -6.54 -8.03 -6.39
C GLU A 10 -6.11 -6.92 -7.35
N ASP A 11 -6.99 -6.56 -8.30
CA ASP A 11 -6.73 -5.50 -9.25
C ASP A 11 -6.54 -4.15 -8.55
N PHE A 12 -7.38 -3.85 -7.57
CA PHE A 12 -7.29 -2.65 -6.74
C PHE A 12 -5.92 -2.54 -6.07
N ILE A 13 -5.44 -3.63 -5.48
CA ILE A 13 -4.16 -3.65 -4.77
C ILE A 13 -3.00 -3.39 -5.74
N TYR A 14 -3.00 -4.05 -6.89
CA TYR A 14 -1.96 -3.82 -7.90
C TYR A 14 -1.98 -2.38 -8.40
N LYS A 15 -3.15 -1.83 -8.67
CA LYS A 15 -3.28 -0.45 -9.12
C LYS A 15 -2.79 0.54 -8.09
N TYR A 16 -3.02 0.25 -6.81
CA TYR A 16 -2.57 1.11 -5.72
C TYR A 16 -1.04 1.26 -5.72
N PHE A 17 -0.32 0.14 -5.72
CA PHE A 17 1.15 0.19 -5.73
C PHE A 17 1.71 0.67 -7.06
N GLN A 18 0.96 0.49 -8.15
CA GLN A 18 1.35 1.02 -9.44
C GLN A 18 1.45 2.55 -9.43
N LEU A 19 0.70 3.22 -8.56
CA LEU A 19 0.78 4.68 -8.42
C LEU A 19 2.18 5.14 -8.04
N ALA A 20 2.91 4.34 -7.28
CA ALA A 20 4.30 4.65 -6.92
C ALA A 20 5.24 4.56 -8.13
N LYS A 21 4.99 3.64 -9.05
CA LYS A 21 5.77 3.53 -10.28
C LYS A 21 5.50 4.68 -11.23
N THR A 22 4.24 5.06 -11.37
CA THR A 22 3.82 6.13 -12.29
C THR A 22 3.95 7.52 -11.68
N LYS A 23 4.22 7.61 -10.37
CA LYS A 23 4.31 8.86 -9.60
C LYS A 23 3.00 9.64 -9.57
N GLU A 24 1.88 8.95 -9.67
CA GLU A 24 0.54 9.55 -9.58
C GLU A 24 0.09 9.64 -8.11
N ILE A 25 0.90 10.31 -7.30
CA ILE A 25 0.70 10.35 -5.84
C ILE A 25 -0.59 11.04 -5.42
N GLU A 26 -1.10 11.94 -6.24
CA GLU A 26 -2.36 12.64 -5.99
C GLU A 26 -3.56 11.70 -6.04
N LYS A 27 -3.42 10.53 -6.66
CA LYS A 27 -4.49 9.55 -6.77
C LYS A 27 -4.59 8.62 -5.58
N ILE A 28 -3.59 8.62 -4.68
CA ILE A 28 -3.60 7.76 -3.50
C ILE A 28 -4.87 7.96 -2.68
N GLU A 29 -5.29 9.21 -2.52
CA GLU A 29 -6.47 9.57 -1.72
C GLU A 29 -7.73 8.85 -2.20
N GLU A 30 -7.87 8.63 -3.51
CA GLU A 30 -9.05 7.97 -4.09
C GLU A 30 -9.19 6.51 -3.65
N PHE A 31 -8.10 5.89 -3.20
CA PHE A 31 -8.08 4.50 -2.75
C PHE A 31 -8.39 4.36 -1.26
N LEU A 32 -8.43 5.48 -0.52
CA LEU A 32 -8.56 5.47 0.93
C LEU A 32 -9.97 5.89 1.35
N ASP A 33 -10.55 5.13 2.30
CA ASP A 33 -11.76 5.58 2.99
C ASP A 33 -11.37 6.73 3.94
N PRO A 34 -12.27 7.70 4.19
CA PRO A 34 -11.98 8.78 5.14
C PRO A 34 -11.63 8.32 6.56
N ARG A 35 -11.98 7.07 6.92
CA ARG A 35 -11.64 6.47 8.23
C ARG A 35 -10.32 5.73 8.21
N PHE A 36 -9.56 5.83 7.12
CA PHE A 36 -8.33 5.06 6.94
C PHE A 36 -7.36 5.25 8.10
N THR A 37 -6.81 4.14 8.59
CA THR A 37 -5.72 4.11 9.57
C THR A 37 -4.63 3.18 9.10
N LYS A 38 -3.41 3.43 9.55
CA LYS A 38 -2.27 2.61 9.15
C LYS A 38 -1.30 2.41 10.30
N PHE A 39 -0.83 1.15 10.45
CA PHE A 39 0.37 0.82 11.20
C PHE A 39 1.48 0.53 10.19
N GLY A 40 2.58 1.28 10.26
CA GLY A 40 3.73 1.06 9.41
C GLY A 40 4.78 0.17 10.04
N ASP A 41 5.83 -0.12 9.28
CA ASP A 41 6.93 -0.99 9.70
C ASP A 41 8.18 -0.23 10.15
N SER A 42 8.02 1.06 10.44
CA SER A 42 9.13 1.92 10.89
C SER A 42 8.72 2.72 12.13
N PRO A 43 9.70 3.12 12.98
CA PRO A 43 9.41 3.94 14.15
C PRO A 43 8.68 5.23 13.78
N PRO A 44 7.78 5.72 14.64
CA PRO A 44 7.50 5.27 16.02
C PRO A 44 6.48 4.14 16.15
N TYR A 45 6.07 3.48 15.07
CA TYR A 45 5.14 2.34 15.06
C TYR A 45 3.75 2.66 15.59
N ASP A 46 3.38 3.93 15.68
CA ASP A 46 2.07 4.36 16.14
C ASP A 46 1.01 4.23 15.06
N ARG A 47 -0.25 4.26 15.48
CA ARG A 47 -1.36 4.29 14.53
C ARG A 47 -1.46 5.68 13.93
N ARG A 48 -1.49 5.73 12.60
CA ARG A 48 -1.64 6.98 11.84
C ARG A 48 -3.08 7.09 11.37
N ASP A 49 -3.67 8.27 11.54
CA ASP A 49 -4.98 8.57 10.98
C ASP A 49 -4.89 8.91 9.50
N PHE A 50 -6.03 9.23 8.89
CA PHE A 50 -6.13 9.48 7.45
C PHE A 50 -5.13 10.53 6.95
N GLU A 51 -5.10 11.70 7.57
CA GLU A 51 -4.26 12.81 7.07
C GLU A 51 -2.78 12.48 7.13
N ARG A 52 -2.33 11.97 8.27
CA ARG A 52 -0.93 11.63 8.46
C ARG A 52 -0.52 10.43 7.59
N ALA A 53 -1.39 9.42 7.50
CA ALA A 53 -1.12 8.24 6.68
C ALA A 53 -1.03 8.62 5.20
N LEU A 54 -1.94 9.47 4.71
CA LEU A 54 -1.93 9.92 3.33
C LEU A 54 -0.65 10.70 3.03
N MET A 55 -0.28 11.66 3.89
CA MET A 55 0.92 12.45 3.70
C MET A 55 2.17 11.57 3.61
N LEU A 56 2.32 10.64 4.55
CA LEU A 56 3.50 9.78 4.60
C LEU A 56 3.54 8.80 3.44
N GLU A 57 2.38 8.31 2.99
CA GLU A 57 2.32 7.44 1.81
C GLU A 57 2.71 8.20 0.54
N GLN A 58 2.24 9.43 0.39
CA GLN A 58 2.63 10.27 -0.74
C GLN A 58 4.12 10.53 -0.76
N LEU A 59 4.72 10.84 0.41
CA LEU A 59 6.16 11.04 0.53
C LEU A 59 6.92 9.77 0.17
N HIS A 60 6.47 8.63 0.67
CA HIS A 60 7.11 7.34 0.39
C HIS A 60 7.10 7.02 -1.10
N PHE A 61 5.95 7.15 -1.74
CA PHE A 61 5.80 6.87 -3.17
C PHE A 61 6.62 7.84 -4.02
N ALA A 62 6.76 9.09 -3.59
CA ALA A 62 7.52 10.10 -4.31
C ALA A 62 9.04 9.95 -4.13
N SER A 63 9.49 9.42 -2.99
CA SER A 63 10.91 9.44 -2.62
C SER A 63 11.76 8.39 -3.31
N LEU A 64 11.16 7.32 -3.82
CA LEU A 64 11.91 6.23 -4.44
C LEU A 64 11.95 6.39 -5.95
N SER A 65 13.16 6.48 -6.50
CA SER A 65 13.39 6.39 -7.94
C SER A 65 13.38 4.92 -8.35
N ASP A 66 12.99 4.65 -9.58
CA ASP A 66 12.95 3.29 -10.14
C ASP A 66 12.15 2.34 -9.25
N TYR A 67 11.05 2.84 -8.68
CA TYR A 67 10.18 2.05 -7.83
C TYR A 67 9.64 0.84 -8.58
N ASP A 68 9.77 -0.31 -7.97
CA ASP A 68 9.11 -1.53 -8.42
C ASP A 68 8.60 -2.30 -7.22
N PHE A 69 7.63 -3.17 -7.45
CA PHE A 69 7.05 -3.96 -6.39
C PHE A 69 6.70 -5.35 -6.87
N LYS A 70 6.66 -6.27 -5.93
CA LYS A 70 6.23 -7.64 -6.17
C LYS A 70 5.28 -8.04 -5.04
N ILE A 71 4.18 -8.68 -5.40
CA ILE A 71 3.19 -9.18 -4.46
C ILE A 71 3.21 -10.70 -4.51
N GLU A 72 3.42 -11.32 -3.36
CA GLU A 72 3.48 -12.77 -3.22
C GLU A 72 2.44 -13.26 -2.21
N ASN A 73 1.91 -14.44 -2.45
CA ASN A 73 0.96 -15.11 -1.54
C ASN A 73 -0.27 -14.27 -1.23
N LEU A 74 -0.82 -13.63 -2.26
CA LEU A 74 -2.01 -12.80 -2.09
C LEU A 74 -3.22 -13.68 -1.81
N ASN A 75 -3.86 -13.42 -0.68
CA ASN A 75 -5.09 -14.07 -0.27
C ASN A 75 -6.14 -13.02 0.05
N THR A 76 -7.34 -13.19 -0.46
CA THR A 76 -8.46 -12.28 -0.20
C THR A 76 -9.64 -13.03 0.38
N GLU A 77 -10.25 -12.45 1.40
CA GLU A 77 -11.49 -12.97 1.98
C GLU A 77 -12.54 -11.87 1.96
N VAL A 78 -13.69 -12.18 1.39
CA VAL A 78 -14.78 -11.20 1.22
C VAL A 78 -16.00 -11.69 2.00
N THR A 79 -16.56 -10.81 2.82
CA THR A 79 -17.80 -11.05 3.54
C THR A 79 -18.69 -9.82 3.39
N GLY A 80 -19.71 -9.91 2.52
CA GLY A 80 -20.56 -8.76 2.23
C GLY A 80 -19.77 -7.60 1.64
N ASP A 81 -19.83 -6.46 2.29
CA ASP A 81 -19.15 -5.24 1.84
C ASP A 81 -17.78 -5.03 2.46
N VAL A 82 -17.24 -6.03 3.16
CA VAL A 82 -15.93 -5.97 3.82
C VAL A 82 -15.04 -7.06 3.25
N ALA A 83 -13.77 -6.72 3.08
CA ALA A 83 -12.77 -7.67 2.62
C ALA A 83 -11.47 -7.50 3.39
N VAL A 84 -10.73 -8.60 3.51
CA VAL A 84 -9.39 -8.60 4.08
C VAL A 84 -8.45 -9.21 3.05
N ALA A 85 -7.36 -8.52 2.75
CA ALA A 85 -6.32 -9.03 1.86
C ALA A 85 -5.02 -9.13 2.64
N THR A 86 -4.33 -10.25 2.49
CA THR A 86 -3.01 -10.47 3.10
C THR A 86 -2.04 -10.92 2.02
N PHE A 87 -0.82 -10.42 2.11
CA PHE A 87 0.23 -10.75 1.14
C PHE A 87 1.61 -10.37 1.66
N VAL A 88 2.62 -10.78 0.92
CA VAL A 88 3.99 -10.29 1.14
C VAL A 88 4.29 -9.28 0.03
N LEU A 89 4.76 -8.12 0.42
CA LEU A 89 5.12 -7.04 -0.49
C LEU A 89 6.63 -6.87 -0.49
N GLU A 90 7.23 -6.96 -1.67
CA GLU A 90 8.62 -6.55 -1.87
C GLU A 90 8.64 -5.25 -2.63
N VAL A 91 9.34 -4.26 -2.10
CA VAL A 91 9.51 -2.95 -2.73
C VAL A 91 10.98 -2.73 -2.99
N THR A 92 11.31 -2.40 -4.24
CA THR A 92 12.66 -2.04 -4.64
C THR A 92 12.67 -0.65 -5.24
N GLY A 93 13.80 0.01 -5.15
CA GLY A 93 13.96 1.36 -5.68
C GLY A 93 15.28 1.96 -5.24
N MET A 94 15.42 3.25 -5.48
CA MET A 94 16.61 4.00 -5.10
C MET A 94 16.24 5.30 -4.43
N ILE A 95 16.97 5.63 -3.36
CA ILE A 95 16.94 6.95 -2.76
C ILE A 95 18.18 7.68 -3.25
N ILE A 96 18.00 8.85 -3.85
CA ILE A 96 19.12 9.66 -4.36
C ILE A 96 19.43 10.74 -3.33
N ASP A 97 20.70 10.78 -2.89
CA ASP A 97 21.19 11.82 -2.00
C ASP A 97 21.55 13.05 -2.82
N ASP A 98 20.85 14.15 -2.58
CA ASP A 98 21.02 15.40 -3.31
C ASP A 98 22.42 16.01 -3.12
N TYR A 99 23.09 15.73 -2.02
CA TYR A 99 24.39 16.29 -1.73
C TYR A 99 25.56 15.54 -2.39
N SER A 100 25.43 14.23 -2.49
CA SER A 100 26.52 13.40 -3.02
C SER A 100 26.23 12.83 -4.40
N PHE A 101 25.02 13.00 -4.89
CA PHE A 101 24.53 12.40 -6.14
C PHE A 101 24.67 10.87 -6.15
N ARG A 102 24.69 10.25 -4.95
CA ARG A 102 24.78 8.81 -4.81
C ARG A 102 23.39 8.24 -4.60
N GLY A 103 23.11 7.17 -5.32
CA GLY A 103 21.89 6.39 -5.10
C GLY A 103 22.14 5.32 -4.04
N THR A 104 21.17 5.14 -3.16
CA THR A 104 21.15 4.02 -2.21
C THR A 104 20.03 3.09 -2.62
N SER A 105 20.37 1.83 -2.90
CA SER A 105 19.37 0.81 -3.25
C SER A 105 18.52 0.47 -2.04
N VAL A 106 17.24 0.35 -2.28
CA VAL A 106 16.26 -0.08 -1.27
C VAL A 106 15.63 -1.38 -1.72
N ASP A 107 15.58 -2.35 -0.82
CA ASP A 107 14.88 -3.62 -1.03
C ASP A 107 14.28 -4.02 0.31
N ASN A 108 12.97 -3.88 0.43
CA ASN A 108 12.23 -4.17 1.65
C ASN A 108 11.15 -5.20 1.39
N LYS A 109 11.07 -6.19 2.26
CA LYS A 109 9.95 -7.14 2.28
C LYS A 109 9.14 -6.95 3.55
N SER A 110 7.83 -6.91 3.39
CA SER A 110 6.90 -6.74 4.51
C SER A 110 5.71 -7.67 4.35
N ARG A 111 5.18 -8.13 5.49
CA ARG A 111 3.87 -8.75 5.52
C ARG A 111 2.84 -7.64 5.59
N VAL A 112 1.82 -7.73 4.76
CA VAL A 112 0.81 -6.68 4.64
C VAL A 112 -0.57 -7.25 4.89
N THR A 113 -1.36 -6.53 5.67
CA THR A 113 -2.80 -6.77 5.82
C THR A 113 -3.52 -5.50 5.43
N ILE A 114 -4.48 -5.62 4.53
CA ILE A 114 -5.34 -4.50 4.12
C ILE A 114 -6.78 -4.89 4.39
N VAL A 115 -7.50 -4.00 5.08
CA VAL A 115 -8.94 -4.13 5.26
C VAL A 115 -9.61 -3.14 4.32
N LEU A 116 -10.58 -3.65 3.56
CA LEU A 116 -11.30 -2.86 2.58
C LEU A 116 -12.79 -2.88 2.88
N GLN A 117 -13.47 -1.82 2.46
CA GLN A 117 -14.93 -1.73 2.55
C GLN A 117 -15.47 -1.13 1.27
N LYS A 118 -16.60 -1.66 0.79
CA LYS A 118 -17.32 -1.07 -0.33
C LYS A 118 -18.01 0.21 0.12
N ASP A 119 -17.86 1.27 -0.66
CA ASP A 119 -18.58 2.51 -0.41
C ASP A 119 -20.01 2.45 -0.98
N LYS A 120 -20.75 3.54 -0.81
CA LYS A 120 -22.13 3.61 -1.27
C LYS A 120 -22.29 3.49 -2.79
N LYS A 121 -21.20 3.74 -3.53
CA LYS A 121 -21.19 3.62 -5.00
C LYS A 121 -20.71 2.24 -5.46
N GLY A 122 -20.47 1.32 -4.51
CA GLY A 122 -20.02 -0.03 -4.83
C GLY A 122 -18.53 -0.14 -5.11
N ARG A 123 -17.73 0.86 -4.73
CA ARG A 123 -16.29 0.85 -4.94
C ARG A 123 -15.56 0.42 -3.67
N TRP A 124 -14.56 -0.42 -3.85
CA TRP A 124 -13.71 -0.82 -2.72
C TRP A 124 -12.76 0.31 -2.35
N ARG A 125 -12.59 0.53 -1.03
CA ARG A 125 -11.64 1.49 -0.48
C ARG A 125 -10.97 0.91 0.74
N MET A 126 -9.71 1.28 0.97
CA MET A 126 -8.98 0.81 2.15
C MET A 126 -9.44 1.54 3.40
N VAL A 127 -9.73 0.79 4.46
CA VAL A 127 -10.03 1.35 5.79
C VAL A 127 -8.88 1.13 6.76
N HIS A 128 -8.01 0.17 6.50
CA HIS A 128 -6.84 -0.06 7.35
C HIS A 128 -5.73 -0.77 6.57
N GLN A 129 -4.50 -0.45 6.90
CA GLN A 129 -3.33 -1.15 6.37
C GLN A 129 -2.32 -1.36 7.49
N HIS A 130 -1.78 -2.55 7.58
CA HIS A 130 -0.73 -2.89 8.53
C HIS A 130 0.42 -3.57 7.77
N LEU A 131 1.63 -3.03 7.96
CA LEU A 131 2.86 -3.62 7.44
C LEU A 131 3.76 -4.04 8.60
N SER A 132 4.32 -5.24 8.48
CA SER A 132 5.36 -5.72 9.39
C SER A 132 6.55 -6.15 8.56
N LYS A 133 7.69 -5.54 8.82
CA LYS A 133 8.91 -5.83 8.08
C LYS A 133 9.37 -7.26 8.36
N LEU A 134 9.71 -7.99 7.33
CA LEU A 134 10.28 -9.32 7.48
C LEU A 134 11.75 -9.20 7.88
N ALA A 135 12.12 -9.94 8.92
CA ALA A 135 13.50 -10.06 9.32
C ALA A 135 14.25 -10.85 8.25
N GLY A 136 15.36 -10.29 7.79
CA GLY A 136 16.01 -10.94 6.69
C GLY A 136 17.43 -10.96 6.57
#